data_d2b6cab5d1b688f9890cb0e34e422585
#
_entry.id   d2b6cab5d1b688f9890cb0e34e422585
#
_cell.length_a   1.000
_cell.length_b   1.000
_cell.length_c   1.000
_cell.angle_alpha   90.00
_cell.angle_beta   90.00
_cell.angle_gamma   90.00
#
_symmetry.space_group_name_H-M   'P 1'
#
loop_
_entity.id
_entity.type
_entity.pdbx_description
1 polymer ?
#
loop_
_entity_poly.entity_id
_entity_poly.type
_entity_poly.pdbx_seq_one_letter_code
_entity_poly.pdbx_strand_id
1 'polypeptide(L)'
;MTVRVICDFDGTISERDMIVSIMRHFAPEASEPIIQAVRAGERSVKDGVEAMFALIPSNQYGAVAAYAQAATAVRRGFPQFIHTCEQLGWKVAIVSGGFDFFVEPVIHNLSTASVDIYCNRIDASGSHLRVMWSKPCDEACDGGCGLCKPRVIREIAQPGDRVIAIGDGVTDVKAAKMADFVFARSDLLRLARELGLPHLPFETFDDITAAILDKGSELYAHLS
;
A
#
# COMPACT_ATOMS: atom_id res chain seq x y z
N MET A 1 -0.54 23.38 10.03
CA MET A 1 -0.55 21.95 10.42
C MET A 1 -1.50 21.24 9.46
N THR A 2 -0.98 20.30 8.70
CA THR A 2 -1.77 19.51 7.74
C THR A 2 -1.75 18.04 8.18
N VAL A 3 -2.88 17.36 8.06
CA VAL A 3 -2.89 15.90 8.24
C VAL A 3 -2.55 15.25 6.90
N ARG A 4 -1.55 14.36 6.92
CA ARG A 4 -1.15 13.54 5.77
C ARG A 4 -1.49 12.09 6.02
N VAL A 5 -2.25 11.53 5.13
CA VAL A 5 -2.63 10.12 5.16
C VAL A 5 -1.75 9.36 4.19
N ILE A 6 -1.05 8.36 4.70
CA ILE A 6 -0.24 7.41 3.94
C ILE A 6 -1.02 6.10 3.89
N CYS A 7 -1.60 5.80 2.75
CA CYS A 7 -2.48 4.65 2.60
C CYS A 7 -1.81 3.59 1.70
N ASP A 8 -1.74 2.37 2.19
CA ASP A 8 -1.36 1.23 1.37
C ASP A 8 -2.47 0.84 0.39
N PHE A 9 -2.14 0.06 -0.65
CA PHE A 9 -3.10 -0.39 -1.66
C PHE A 9 -3.45 -1.87 -1.52
N ASP A 10 -2.45 -2.77 -1.61
CA ASP A 10 -2.67 -4.21 -1.67
C ASP A 10 -3.08 -4.78 -0.30
N GLY A 11 -4.29 -5.37 -0.20
CA GLY A 11 -4.85 -5.82 1.07
C GLY A 11 -5.50 -4.71 1.90
N THR A 12 -5.27 -3.46 1.55
CA THR A 12 -5.78 -2.26 2.23
C THR A 12 -6.91 -1.60 1.41
N ILE A 13 -6.59 -0.91 0.32
CA ILE A 13 -7.61 -0.37 -0.62
C ILE A 13 -8.21 -1.50 -1.43
N SER A 14 -7.39 -2.37 -2.01
CA SER A 14 -7.87 -3.62 -2.59
C SER A 14 -8.18 -4.64 -1.49
N GLU A 15 -9.18 -5.49 -1.73
CA GLU A 15 -9.54 -6.55 -0.77
C GLU A 15 -8.52 -7.67 -0.70
N ARG A 16 -7.65 -7.80 -1.71
CA ARG A 16 -6.64 -8.88 -1.86
C ARG A 16 -5.30 -8.30 -2.28
N ASP A 17 -4.24 -9.04 -1.97
CA ASP A 17 -2.91 -8.83 -2.53
C ASP A 17 -2.94 -9.17 -4.03
N MET A 18 -2.79 -8.16 -4.87
CA MET A 18 -2.87 -8.29 -6.32
C MET A 18 -1.63 -8.93 -6.92
N ILE A 19 -0.44 -8.75 -6.33
CA ILE A 19 0.78 -9.41 -6.78
C ILE A 19 0.61 -10.93 -6.63
N VAL A 20 0.18 -11.39 -5.47
CA VAL A 20 -0.09 -12.82 -5.22
C VAL A 20 -1.18 -13.34 -6.16
N SER A 21 -2.25 -12.55 -6.39
CA SER A 21 -3.34 -12.93 -7.29
C SER A 21 -2.85 -13.11 -8.74
N ILE A 22 -2.04 -12.17 -9.25
CA ILE A 22 -1.41 -12.24 -10.57
C ILE A 22 -0.54 -13.49 -10.69
N MET A 23 0.33 -13.71 -9.71
CA MET A 23 1.27 -14.83 -9.73
C MET A 23 0.55 -16.18 -9.74
N ARG A 24 -0.49 -16.33 -8.94
CA ARG A 24 -1.31 -17.56 -8.91
C ARG A 24 -2.10 -17.80 -10.19
N HIS A 25 -2.37 -16.75 -10.97
CA HIS A 25 -3.05 -16.88 -12.26
C HIS A 25 -2.07 -17.19 -13.41
N PHE A 26 -0.92 -16.50 -13.48
CA PHE A 26 -0.01 -16.57 -14.62
C PHE A 26 1.17 -17.53 -14.44
N ALA A 27 1.59 -17.81 -13.21
CA ALA A 27 2.72 -18.69 -12.90
C ALA A 27 2.49 -19.49 -11.60
N PRO A 28 1.36 -20.24 -11.43
CA PRO A 28 0.94 -20.81 -10.15
C PRO A 28 1.98 -21.71 -9.52
N GLU A 29 2.53 -22.65 -10.28
CA GLU A 29 3.50 -23.65 -9.75
C GLU A 29 4.85 -23.00 -9.42
N ALA A 30 5.36 -22.14 -10.30
CA ALA A 30 6.68 -21.54 -10.16
C ALA A 30 6.71 -20.39 -9.12
N SER A 31 5.61 -19.69 -8.92
CA SER A 31 5.54 -18.57 -7.98
C SER A 31 5.29 -18.98 -6.53
N GLU A 32 4.59 -20.07 -6.28
CA GLU A 32 4.19 -20.46 -4.91
C GLU A 32 5.39 -20.65 -3.96
N PRO A 33 6.51 -21.33 -4.34
CA PRO A 33 7.68 -21.41 -3.48
C PRO A 33 8.28 -20.06 -3.14
N ILE A 34 8.25 -19.10 -4.09
CA ILE A 34 8.75 -17.74 -3.86
C ILE A 34 7.85 -16.99 -2.89
N ILE A 35 6.53 -17.10 -3.05
CA ILE A 35 5.54 -16.50 -2.15
C ILE A 35 5.74 -17.03 -0.73
N GLN A 36 5.93 -18.34 -0.55
CA GLN A 36 6.14 -18.92 0.76
C GLN A 36 7.46 -18.46 1.39
N ALA A 37 8.55 -18.39 0.63
CA ALA A 37 9.84 -17.89 1.12
C ALA A 37 9.78 -16.43 1.58
N VAL A 38 9.02 -15.57 0.87
CA VAL A 38 8.77 -14.17 1.30
C VAL A 38 7.96 -14.13 2.59
N ARG A 39 6.91 -14.93 2.70
CA ARG A 39 6.06 -15.01 3.91
C ARG A 39 6.81 -15.52 5.13
N ALA A 40 7.72 -16.47 4.93
CA ALA A 40 8.59 -17.00 5.97
C ALA A 40 9.73 -16.06 6.38
N GLY A 41 9.92 -14.93 5.66
CA GLY A 41 11.03 -14.01 5.88
C GLY A 41 12.39 -14.54 5.39
N GLU A 42 12.40 -15.64 4.63
CA GLU A 42 13.62 -16.24 4.04
C GLU A 42 14.09 -15.46 2.81
N ARG A 43 13.20 -14.68 2.21
CA ARG A 43 13.49 -13.79 1.08
C ARG A 43 12.87 -12.43 1.32
N SER A 44 13.59 -11.35 0.93
CA SER A 44 13.03 -10.00 1.02
C SER A 44 11.82 -9.84 0.09
N VAL A 45 10.90 -8.94 0.42
CA VAL A 45 9.76 -8.62 -0.45
C VAL A 45 10.25 -8.17 -1.82
N LYS A 46 11.26 -7.30 -1.86
CA LYS A 46 11.88 -6.82 -3.10
C LYS A 46 12.35 -7.97 -3.99
N ASP A 47 13.22 -8.84 -3.46
CA ASP A 47 13.80 -9.94 -4.24
C ASP A 47 12.74 -10.98 -4.66
N GLY A 48 11.73 -11.18 -3.81
CA GLY A 48 10.60 -12.05 -4.11
C GLY A 48 9.77 -11.53 -5.28
N VAL A 49 9.41 -10.26 -5.26
CA VAL A 49 8.61 -9.62 -6.32
C VAL A 49 9.38 -9.59 -7.64
N GLU A 50 10.68 -9.26 -7.63
CA GLU A 50 11.52 -9.32 -8.81
C GLU A 50 11.55 -10.74 -9.42
N ALA A 51 11.77 -11.75 -8.58
CA ALA A 51 11.82 -13.14 -9.02
C ALA A 51 10.47 -13.63 -9.58
N MET A 52 9.35 -13.21 -8.98
CA MET A 52 8.00 -13.54 -9.43
C MET A 52 7.69 -12.95 -10.81
N PHE A 53 7.93 -11.67 -11.01
CA PHE A 53 7.67 -11.03 -12.31
C PHE A 53 8.59 -11.53 -13.42
N ALA A 54 9.82 -11.94 -13.10
CA ALA A 54 10.72 -12.57 -14.04
C ALA A 54 10.25 -13.95 -14.56
N LEU A 55 9.23 -14.56 -13.96
CA LEU A 55 8.58 -15.78 -14.47
C LEU A 55 7.64 -15.51 -15.65
N ILE A 56 7.18 -14.27 -15.83
CA ILE A 56 6.16 -13.94 -16.82
C ILE A 56 6.80 -13.39 -18.09
N PRO A 57 6.58 -14.01 -19.27
CA PRO A 57 7.03 -13.48 -20.54
C PRO A 57 6.41 -12.10 -20.84
N SER A 58 7.22 -11.19 -21.42
CA SER A 58 6.77 -9.81 -21.69
C SER A 58 5.58 -9.71 -22.64
N ASN A 59 5.38 -10.67 -23.54
CA ASN A 59 4.22 -10.71 -24.42
C ASN A 59 2.89 -10.95 -23.69
N GLN A 60 2.94 -11.35 -22.41
CA GLN A 60 1.75 -11.49 -21.56
C GLN A 60 1.39 -10.22 -20.80
N TYR A 61 2.18 -9.15 -20.87
CA TYR A 61 1.97 -7.92 -20.07
C TYR A 61 0.55 -7.36 -20.22
N GLY A 62 0.01 -7.30 -21.44
CA GLY A 62 -1.36 -6.83 -21.67
C GLY A 62 -2.43 -7.68 -20.97
N ALA A 63 -2.26 -9.02 -20.97
CA ALA A 63 -3.15 -9.93 -20.26
C ALA A 63 -3.02 -9.79 -18.74
N VAL A 64 -1.80 -9.62 -18.23
CA VAL A 64 -1.53 -9.37 -16.80
C VAL A 64 -2.21 -8.09 -16.34
N ALA A 65 -2.07 -6.99 -17.10
CA ALA A 65 -2.69 -5.71 -16.77
C ALA A 65 -4.22 -5.80 -16.78
N ALA A 66 -4.80 -6.41 -17.82
CA ALA A 66 -6.24 -6.59 -17.92
C ALA A 66 -6.80 -7.45 -16.77
N TYR A 67 -6.14 -8.55 -16.45
CA TYR A 67 -6.52 -9.40 -15.33
C TYR A 67 -6.49 -8.63 -14.01
N ALA A 68 -5.37 -7.94 -13.72
CA ALA A 68 -5.20 -7.23 -12.47
C ALA A 68 -6.26 -6.15 -12.26
N GLN A 69 -6.57 -5.36 -13.30
CA GLN A 69 -7.61 -4.34 -13.24
C GLN A 69 -9.00 -4.95 -13.01
N ALA A 70 -9.33 -6.02 -13.71
CA ALA A 70 -10.62 -6.69 -13.57
C ALA A 70 -10.80 -7.43 -12.24
N ALA A 71 -9.70 -7.96 -11.68
CA ALA A 71 -9.74 -8.73 -10.43
C ALA A 71 -9.64 -7.87 -9.16
N THR A 72 -9.30 -6.58 -9.29
CA THR A 72 -9.18 -5.69 -8.14
C THR A 72 -10.55 -5.27 -7.63
N ALA A 73 -10.97 -5.84 -6.51
CA ALA A 73 -12.13 -5.39 -5.75
C ALA A 73 -11.69 -4.29 -4.76
N VAL A 74 -12.31 -3.11 -4.84
CA VAL A 74 -12.04 -1.99 -3.94
C VAL A 74 -12.82 -2.16 -2.65
N ARG A 75 -12.14 -1.98 -1.53
CA ARG A 75 -12.73 -2.08 -0.20
C ARG A 75 -13.79 -1.01 0.01
N ARG A 76 -14.91 -1.43 0.58
CA ARG A 76 -16.08 -0.58 0.85
C ARG A 76 -15.70 0.70 1.61
N GLY A 77 -16.32 1.80 1.19
CA GLY A 77 -16.19 3.11 1.83
C GLY A 77 -14.99 3.94 1.33
N PHE A 78 -14.08 3.38 0.51
CA PHE A 78 -12.88 4.12 0.08
C PHE A 78 -13.18 5.44 -0.64
N PRO A 79 -14.09 5.54 -1.62
CA PRO A 79 -14.42 6.82 -2.25
C PRO A 79 -14.97 7.86 -1.26
N GLN A 80 -15.82 7.43 -0.32
CA GLN A 80 -16.37 8.32 0.71
C GLN A 80 -15.29 8.78 1.69
N PHE A 81 -14.36 7.91 2.05
CA PHE A 81 -13.20 8.26 2.88
C PHE A 81 -12.35 9.36 2.20
N ILE A 82 -12.03 9.22 0.91
CA ILE A 82 -11.28 10.24 0.16
C ILE A 82 -12.02 11.57 0.16
N HIS A 83 -13.33 11.56 -0.12
CA HIS A 83 -14.15 12.76 -0.08
C HIS A 83 -14.13 13.43 1.32
N THR A 84 -14.21 12.64 2.39
CA THR A 84 -14.13 13.14 3.76
C THR A 84 -12.76 13.79 4.05
N CYS A 85 -11.68 13.16 3.64
CA CYS A 85 -10.33 13.73 3.76
C CYS A 85 -10.21 15.07 3.02
N GLU A 86 -10.77 15.15 1.82
CA GLU A 86 -10.78 16.37 1.00
C GLU A 86 -11.55 17.51 1.70
N GLN A 87 -12.74 17.24 2.23
CA GLN A 87 -13.53 18.22 3.00
C GLN A 87 -12.79 18.73 4.23
N LEU A 88 -11.98 17.90 4.87
CA LEU A 88 -11.18 18.26 6.04
C LEU A 88 -9.83 18.93 5.66
N GLY A 89 -9.51 19.05 4.37
CA GLY A 89 -8.23 19.56 3.90
C GLY A 89 -7.05 18.64 4.15
N TRP A 90 -7.31 17.35 4.43
CA TRP A 90 -6.29 16.33 4.60
C TRP A 90 -5.70 15.93 3.24
N LYS A 91 -4.42 15.62 3.23
CA LYS A 91 -3.71 15.17 2.02
C LYS A 91 -3.51 13.67 2.05
N VAL A 92 -4.02 13.00 1.02
CA VAL A 92 -3.92 11.53 0.92
C VAL A 92 -2.86 11.17 -0.11
N ALA A 93 -1.93 10.30 0.28
CA ALA A 93 -0.99 9.65 -0.61
C ALA A 93 -1.18 8.14 -0.55
N ILE A 94 -1.40 7.52 -1.70
CA ILE A 94 -1.39 6.06 -1.85
C ILE A 94 0.04 5.64 -2.09
N VAL A 95 0.58 4.80 -1.20
CA VAL A 95 1.99 4.39 -1.22
C VAL A 95 2.04 2.86 -1.23
N SER A 96 2.11 2.29 -2.43
CA SER A 96 1.96 0.87 -2.69
C SER A 96 3.23 0.20 -3.19
N GLY A 97 3.52 -0.99 -2.69
CA GLY A 97 4.48 -1.91 -3.29
C GLY A 97 4.03 -2.48 -4.64
N GLY A 98 2.76 -2.27 -5.02
CA GLY A 98 2.17 -2.69 -6.29
C GLY A 98 2.61 -1.84 -7.49
N PHE A 99 1.89 -1.97 -8.60
CA PHE A 99 2.34 -1.46 -9.89
C PHE A 99 1.31 -0.55 -10.56
N ASP A 100 1.81 0.43 -11.32
CA ASP A 100 1.06 1.45 -12.04
C ASP A 100 -0.08 0.88 -12.89
N PHE A 101 0.14 -0.25 -13.56
CA PHE A 101 -0.83 -0.85 -14.49
C PHE A 101 -2.13 -1.34 -13.82
N PHE A 102 -2.18 -1.45 -12.49
CA PHE A 102 -3.42 -1.73 -11.77
C PHE A 102 -3.76 -0.70 -10.68
N VAL A 103 -2.77 -0.11 -9.99
CA VAL A 103 -3.03 0.88 -8.96
C VAL A 103 -3.65 2.15 -9.56
N GLU A 104 -2.98 2.74 -10.57
CA GLU A 104 -3.43 4.01 -11.16
C GLU A 104 -4.81 3.91 -11.81
N PRO A 105 -5.11 2.90 -12.70
CA PRO A 105 -6.42 2.80 -13.31
C PRO A 105 -7.56 2.59 -12.32
N VAL A 106 -7.33 1.80 -11.26
CA VAL A 106 -8.35 1.57 -10.23
C VAL A 106 -8.66 2.87 -9.49
N ILE A 107 -7.64 3.64 -9.09
CA ILE A 107 -7.83 4.90 -8.37
C ILE A 107 -8.47 5.95 -9.27
N HIS A 108 -8.01 6.11 -10.51
CA HIS A 108 -8.59 7.08 -11.46
C HIS A 108 -10.07 6.79 -11.77
N ASN A 109 -10.46 5.52 -11.87
CA ASN A 109 -11.86 5.14 -12.09
C ASN A 109 -12.78 5.46 -10.90
N LEU A 110 -12.22 5.68 -9.71
CA LEU A 110 -12.99 6.08 -8.53
C LEU A 110 -13.24 7.60 -8.44
N SER A 111 -12.83 8.37 -9.45
CA SER A 111 -12.96 9.84 -9.51
C SER A 111 -12.37 10.57 -8.29
N THR A 112 -11.32 10.03 -7.71
CA THR A 112 -10.63 10.60 -6.54
C THR A 112 -9.65 11.67 -7.01
N ALA A 113 -10.10 12.91 -7.11
CA ALA A 113 -9.45 13.97 -7.88
C ALA A 113 -8.12 14.51 -7.31
N SER A 114 -7.74 14.22 -6.07
CA SER A 114 -6.53 14.82 -5.48
C SER A 114 -5.75 13.86 -4.57
N VAL A 115 -5.45 12.68 -5.12
CA VAL A 115 -4.67 11.68 -4.40
C VAL A 115 -3.31 11.54 -5.07
N ASP A 116 -2.22 11.72 -4.33
CA ASP A 116 -0.89 11.42 -4.82
C ASP A 116 -0.68 9.90 -4.86
N ILE A 117 -0.15 9.35 -5.96
CA ILE A 117 0.09 7.91 -6.11
C ILE A 117 1.59 7.65 -6.24
N TYR A 118 2.09 6.78 -5.36
CA TYR A 118 3.45 6.26 -5.37
C TYR A 118 3.39 4.74 -5.50
N CYS A 119 3.71 4.22 -6.67
CA CYS A 119 3.76 2.79 -6.96
C CYS A 119 4.94 2.47 -7.89
N ASN A 120 5.20 1.21 -8.13
CA ASN A 120 6.28 0.76 -9.00
C ASN A 120 5.81 0.62 -10.45
N ARG A 121 6.72 0.29 -11.35
CA ARG A 121 6.46 0.09 -12.78
C ARG A 121 7.00 -1.24 -13.26
N ILE A 122 6.46 -1.71 -14.40
CA ILE A 122 6.98 -2.87 -15.12
C ILE A 122 7.61 -2.44 -16.43
N ASP A 123 8.81 -2.93 -16.68
CA ASP A 123 9.43 -2.90 -18.00
C ASP A 123 9.17 -4.22 -18.72
N ALA A 124 8.47 -4.16 -19.83
CA ALA A 124 8.14 -5.27 -20.71
C ALA A 124 8.94 -5.26 -22.03
N SER A 125 10.03 -4.49 -22.12
CA SER A 125 10.83 -4.38 -23.35
C SER A 125 11.74 -5.58 -23.60
N GLY A 126 12.05 -6.37 -22.56
CA GLY A 126 12.85 -7.59 -22.63
C GLY A 126 12.01 -8.84 -22.94
N SER A 127 12.60 -10.03 -22.77
CA SER A 127 11.90 -11.32 -22.94
C SER A 127 10.92 -11.65 -21.82
N HIS A 128 11.18 -11.16 -20.62
CA HIS A 128 10.37 -11.34 -19.41
C HIS A 128 10.13 -10.00 -18.72
N LEU A 129 9.08 -9.92 -17.91
CA LEU A 129 8.74 -8.73 -17.15
C LEU A 129 9.83 -8.40 -16.14
N ARG A 130 10.19 -7.13 -16.04
CA ARG A 130 11.18 -6.63 -15.09
C ARG A 130 10.60 -5.52 -14.23
N VAL A 131 10.82 -5.63 -12.92
CA VAL A 131 10.36 -4.62 -11.97
C VAL A 131 11.26 -3.38 -12.03
N MET A 132 10.61 -2.21 -12.07
CA MET A 132 11.25 -0.90 -11.99
C MET A 132 10.82 -0.21 -10.68
N TRP A 133 11.73 -0.22 -9.69
CA TRP A 133 11.48 0.37 -8.38
C TRP A 133 11.50 1.89 -8.45
N SER A 134 10.36 2.55 -8.16
CA SER A 134 10.23 4.01 -8.25
C SER A 134 10.81 4.73 -7.04
N LYS A 135 10.68 4.15 -5.85
CA LYS A 135 11.16 4.69 -4.57
C LYS A 135 11.92 3.61 -3.80
N PRO A 136 13.14 3.23 -4.23
CA PRO A 136 13.95 2.26 -3.51
C PRO A 136 14.34 2.79 -2.12
N CYS A 137 14.69 1.87 -1.21
CA CYS A 137 15.22 2.24 0.10
C CYS A 137 16.49 3.07 -0.05
N ASP A 138 16.63 4.07 0.82
CA ASP A 138 17.81 4.90 0.99
C ASP A 138 18.63 4.45 2.23
N GLU A 139 19.70 5.18 2.56
CA GLU A 139 20.58 4.87 3.69
C GLU A 139 19.88 4.92 5.07
N ALA A 140 18.73 5.61 5.16
CA ALA A 140 17.92 5.69 6.37
C ALA A 140 16.92 4.53 6.53
N CYS A 141 16.99 3.50 5.68
CA CYS A 141 16.14 2.32 5.75
C CYS A 141 17.00 1.05 5.64
N ASP A 142 16.69 0.06 6.50
CA ASP A 142 17.37 -1.25 6.52
C ASP A 142 17.10 -2.15 5.30
N GLY A 143 16.38 -1.65 4.29
CA GLY A 143 16.24 -2.28 2.98
C GLY A 143 15.10 -3.28 2.86
N GLY A 144 15.03 -3.93 1.68
CA GLY A 144 14.13 -5.06 1.41
C GLY A 144 12.66 -4.74 1.12
N CYS A 145 12.26 -3.47 1.17
CA CYS A 145 10.83 -3.08 1.07
C CYS A 145 10.26 -3.11 -0.35
N GLY A 146 11.13 -3.07 -1.38
CA GLY A 146 10.67 -2.72 -2.73
C GLY A 146 10.39 -1.22 -2.82
N LEU A 147 9.15 -0.78 -2.71
CA LEU A 147 8.85 0.65 -2.53
C LEU A 147 9.00 1.03 -1.05
N CYS A 148 9.82 2.04 -0.77
CA CYS A 148 10.14 2.47 0.59
C CYS A 148 9.14 3.53 1.10
N LYS A 149 8.12 3.10 1.85
CA LYS A 149 7.12 4.00 2.46
C LYS A 149 7.75 5.04 3.40
N PRO A 150 8.73 4.69 4.28
CA PRO A 150 9.46 5.68 5.07
C PRO A 150 10.11 6.80 4.25
N ARG A 151 10.70 6.47 3.10
CA ARG A 151 11.28 7.47 2.20
C ARG A 151 10.21 8.41 1.65
N VAL A 152 9.08 7.87 1.19
CA VAL A 152 7.97 8.71 0.71
C VAL A 152 7.47 9.64 1.81
N ILE A 153 7.30 9.14 3.04
CA ILE A 153 6.88 9.98 4.19
C ILE A 153 7.87 11.13 4.39
N ARG A 154 9.18 10.87 4.40
CA ARG A 154 10.20 11.92 4.55
C ARG A 154 10.19 12.94 3.41
N GLU A 155 9.85 12.52 2.20
CA GLU A 155 9.79 13.43 1.03
C GLU A 155 8.57 14.35 1.04
N ILE A 156 7.44 13.88 1.57
CA ILE A 156 6.17 14.64 1.48
C ILE A 156 5.75 15.32 2.77
N ALA A 157 6.10 14.77 3.94
CA ALA A 157 5.76 15.37 5.22
C ALA A 157 6.58 16.64 5.48
N GLN A 158 5.92 17.67 5.98
CA GLN A 158 6.54 18.94 6.34
C GLN A 158 6.63 19.06 7.88
N PRO A 159 7.56 19.86 8.41
CA PRO A 159 7.61 20.13 9.85
C PRO A 159 6.25 20.62 10.37
N GLY A 160 5.72 19.96 11.39
CA GLY A 160 4.41 20.26 11.98
C GLY A 160 3.22 19.58 11.32
N ASP A 161 3.42 18.79 10.26
CA ASP A 161 2.35 17.92 9.75
C ASP A 161 2.12 16.74 10.71
N ARG A 162 0.88 16.24 10.73
CA ARG A 162 0.52 14.99 11.39
C ARG A 162 0.39 13.89 10.35
N VAL A 163 0.94 12.74 10.63
CA VAL A 163 0.96 11.60 9.71
C VAL A 163 0.04 10.50 10.23
N ILE A 164 -0.88 10.04 9.41
CA ILE A 164 -1.71 8.87 9.64
C ILE A 164 -1.27 7.78 8.66
N ALA A 165 -0.96 6.59 9.15
CA ALA A 165 -0.71 5.42 8.32
C ALA A 165 -1.95 4.52 8.27
N ILE A 166 -2.29 4.01 7.08
CA ILE A 166 -3.36 3.03 6.87
C ILE A 166 -2.76 1.83 6.13
N GLY A 167 -2.88 0.63 6.71
CA GLY A 167 -2.27 -0.56 6.12
C GLY A 167 -2.77 -1.86 6.74
N ASP A 168 -2.29 -2.97 6.19
CA ASP A 168 -2.67 -4.31 6.64
C ASP A 168 -1.48 -5.25 6.87
N GLY A 169 -0.33 -5.02 6.25
CA GLY A 169 0.77 -5.96 6.16
C GLY A 169 2.03 -5.59 6.95
N VAL A 170 2.98 -6.52 6.94
CA VAL A 170 4.30 -6.32 7.57
C VAL A 170 5.11 -5.20 6.91
N THR A 171 4.86 -4.94 5.62
CA THR A 171 5.51 -3.87 4.85
C THR A 171 5.12 -2.48 5.33
N ASP A 172 3.99 -2.36 6.06
CA ASP A 172 3.48 -1.09 6.56
C ASP A 172 4.07 -0.68 7.91
N VAL A 173 4.67 -1.64 8.63
CA VAL A 173 5.19 -1.41 10.00
C VAL A 173 6.19 -0.26 10.07
N LYS A 174 7.06 -0.13 9.06
CA LYS A 174 8.05 0.95 9.03
C LYS A 174 7.39 2.33 8.85
N ALA A 175 6.33 2.40 8.05
CA ALA A 175 5.52 3.63 7.91
C ALA A 175 4.72 3.91 9.18
N ALA A 176 4.11 2.88 9.78
CA ALA A 176 3.36 2.97 11.02
C ALA A 176 4.19 3.52 12.19
N LYS A 177 5.47 3.12 12.28
CA LYS A 177 6.42 3.66 13.31
C LYS A 177 6.75 5.15 13.12
N MET A 178 6.52 5.71 11.95
CA MET A 178 6.74 7.13 11.65
C MET A 178 5.44 7.96 11.74
N ALA A 179 4.30 7.30 11.88
CA ALA A 179 3.01 7.95 11.94
C ALA A 179 2.66 8.37 13.37
N ASP A 180 1.89 9.46 13.50
CA ASP A 180 1.29 9.87 14.76
C ASP A 180 0.11 8.96 15.14
N PHE A 181 -0.56 8.36 14.14
CA PHE A 181 -1.67 7.43 14.33
C PHE A 181 -1.76 6.39 13.22
N VAL A 182 -2.29 5.21 13.53
CA VAL A 182 -2.38 4.10 12.59
C VAL A 182 -3.80 3.54 12.51
N PHE A 183 -4.34 3.43 11.32
CA PHE A 183 -5.46 2.52 11.06
C PHE A 183 -4.90 1.20 10.56
N ALA A 184 -5.15 0.14 11.31
CA ALA A 184 -4.50 -1.14 11.07
C ALA A 184 -5.50 -2.28 10.93
N ARG A 185 -5.17 -3.25 10.08
CA ARG A 185 -5.85 -4.54 9.99
C ARG A 185 -4.84 -5.67 9.85
N SER A 186 -5.32 -6.90 9.88
CA SER A 186 -4.51 -8.12 9.64
C SER A 186 -3.19 -8.14 10.44
N ASP A 187 -2.06 -8.38 9.78
CA ASP A 187 -0.74 -8.45 10.42
C ASP A 187 -0.30 -7.11 11.01
N LEU A 188 -0.58 -5.99 10.33
CA LEU A 188 -0.25 -4.68 10.87
C LEU A 188 -0.97 -4.42 12.20
N LEU A 189 -2.23 -4.83 12.34
CA LEU A 189 -2.97 -4.67 13.61
C LEU A 189 -2.32 -5.44 14.76
N ARG A 190 -1.91 -6.69 14.50
CA ARG A 190 -1.17 -7.48 15.50
C ARG A 190 0.13 -6.78 15.90
N LEU A 191 0.91 -6.34 14.92
CA LEU A 191 2.20 -5.68 15.13
C LEU A 191 2.06 -4.30 15.79
N ALA A 192 1.03 -3.52 15.44
CA ALA A 192 0.75 -2.24 16.08
C ALA A 192 0.46 -2.42 17.58
N ARG A 193 -0.30 -3.46 17.95
CA ARG A 193 -0.55 -3.83 19.36
C ARG A 193 0.74 -4.23 20.09
N GLU A 194 1.54 -5.12 19.49
CA GLU A 194 2.81 -5.58 20.05
C GLU A 194 3.81 -4.44 20.27
N LEU A 195 3.82 -3.47 19.37
CA LEU A 195 4.72 -2.31 19.42
C LEU A 195 4.17 -1.12 20.22
N GLY A 196 2.93 -1.21 20.72
CA GLY A 196 2.28 -0.12 21.48
C GLY A 196 2.05 1.15 20.65
N LEU A 197 1.87 1.03 19.33
CA LEU A 197 1.60 2.19 18.47
C LEU A 197 0.18 2.70 18.70
N PRO A 198 -0.06 4.04 18.66
CA PRO A 198 -1.42 4.60 18.65
C PRO A 198 -2.18 4.09 17.43
N HIS A 199 -3.26 3.33 17.63
CA HIS A 199 -3.97 2.71 16.52
C HIS A 199 -5.42 2.43 16.78
N LEU A 200 -6.23 2.37 15.69
CA LEU A 200 -7.56 1.78 15.67
C LEU A 200 -7.63 0.67 14.60
N PRO A 201 -8.35 -0.42 14.89
CA PRO A 201 -8.64 -1.44 13.89
C PRO A 201 -9.66 -0.93 12.87
N PHE A 202 -9.60 -1.46 11.64
CA PHE A 202 -10.62 -1.25 10.63
C PHE A 202 -10.85 -2.51 9.79
N GLU A 203 -12.07 -2.69 9.31
CA GLU A 203 -12.42 -3.70 8.31
C GLU A 203 -12.77 -3.06 6.97
N THR A 204 -13.37 -1.88 7.00
CA THR A 204 -13.77 -1.09 5.83
C THR A 204 -13.33 0.37 5.99
N PHE A 205 -13.34 1.14 4.91
CA PHE A 205 -13.09 2.58 5.00
C PHE A 205 -14.25 3.35 5.64
N ASP A 206 -15.43 2.72 5.77
CA ASP A 206 -16.51 3.31 6.56
C ASP A 206 -16.14 3.44 8.04
N ASP A 207 -15.41 2.45 8.58
CA ASP A 207 -14.94 2.47 9.98
C ASP A 207 -13.93 3.61 10.20
N ILE A 208 -13.01 3.80 9.25
CA ILE A 208 -12.05 4.91 9.27
C ILE A 208 -12.77 6.25 9.18
N THR A 209 -13.73 6.37 8.27
CA THR A 209 -14.52 7.60 8.10
C THR A 209 -15.29 7.94 9.35
N ALA A 210 -15.92 6.95 10.00
CA ALA A 210 -16.62 7.15 11.26
C ALA A 210 -15.68 7.67 12.37
N ALA A 211 -14.48 7.08 12.51
CA ALA A 211 -13.48 7.52 13.48
C ALA A 211 -12.96 8.95 13.20
N ILE A 212 -12.83 9.33 11.92
CA ILE A 212 -12.43 10.68 11.51
C ILE A 212 -13.51 11.71 11.83
N LEU A 213 -14.78 11.36 11.69
CA LEU A 213 -15.89 12.26 11.96
C LEU A 213 -16.22 12.38 13.45
N ASP A 214 -15.86 11.40 14.26
CA ASP A 214 -15.99 11.43 15.72
C ASP A 214 -14.80 12.17 16.35
N LYS A 215 -14.96 13.47 16.63
CA LYS A 215 -13.94 14.31 17.28
C LYS A 215 -13.60 13.88 18.71
N GLY A 216 -14.37 13.02 19.32
CA GLY A 216 -14.08 12.39 20.61
C GLY A 216 -13.27 11.10 20.50
N SER A 217 -12.97 10.61 19.28
CA SER A 217 -12.20 9.39 19.06
C SER A 217 -10.74 9.54 19.50
N GLU A 218 -10.08 8.42 19.81
CA GLU A 218 -8.65 8.35 20.18
C GLU A 218 -7.75 9.02 19.12
N LEU A 219 -8.16 9.01 17.85
CA LEU A 219 -7.46 9.66 16.76
C LEU A 219 -7.11 11.12 17.12
N TYR A 220 -8.08 11.90 17.62
CA TYR A 220 -7.86 13.33 17.86
C TYR A 220 -6.97 13.63 19.06
N ALA A 221 -6.81 12.69 19.99
CA ALA A 221 -5.82 12.81 21.06
C ALA A 221 -4.37 12.82 20.52
N HIS A 222 -4.14 12.25 19.35
CA HIS A 222 -2.84 12.17 18.69
C HIS A 222 -2.64 13.19 17.57
N LEU A 223 -3.70 13.85 17.10
CA LEU A 223 -3.64 14.89 16.06
C LEU A 223 -3.60 16.32 16.60
N SER A 224 -3.87 16.51 17.89
CA SER A 224 -3.85 17.82 18.57
C SER A 224 -2.44 18.34 18.90
#